data_a2d8c06be5909bcc08a656ea910a2ef3
#
_entry.id   a2d8c06be5909bcc08a656ea910a2ef3
#
_cell.length_a   1.000
_cell.length_b   1.000
_cell.length_c   1.000
_cell.angle_alpha   90.00
_cell.angle_beta   90.00
_cell.angle_gamma   90.00
#
_symmetry.space_group_name_H-M   'P 1'
#
loop_
_entity.id
_entity.type
_entity.pdbx_description
1 polymer ?
#
loop_
_entity_poly.entity_id
_entity_poly.type
_entity_poly.pdbx_seq_one_letter_code
_entity_poly.pdbx_strand_id
1 'polypeptide(L)'
;MTTTNPNSKILLLPLGAWEQHGPHLPFDTDTIIIDAVVTHTLRGTQLDADAFAIAPTIAISASDEHVGFPGTLSMGTEALVQSVVAICRSASWSLGVCIVNGHGGNADALARISSALTHEKIRYSIWSLPSYDGSDMHAGHTETSVMLHIAPGTVQTDRIERGTVGDASALVTQMRTSGVAGVSANGVLGDPTTATSEHGIAVMNLYSASLIAHLATLSNDWLKDSQ
;
A
#
# COMPACT_ATOMS: atom_id res chain seq x y z
N MET A 1 8.98 -30.46 -3.00
CA MET A 1 8.79 -29.09 -3.53
C MET A 1 8.25 -29.25 -4.95
N THR A 2 6.96 -29.05 -5.14
CA THR A 2 6.35 -29.04 -6.48
C THR A 2 6.82 -27.73 -7.14
N THR A 3 7.69 -27.85 -8.14
CA THR A 3 8.07 -26.74 -9.01
C THR A 3 6.88 -26.40 -9.90
N THR A 4 5.94 -25.65 -9.37
CA THR A 4 4.89 -25.04 -10.20
C THR A 4 5.57 -24.14 -11.23
N ASN A 5 5.17 -24.31 -12.51
CA ASN A 5 5.73 -23.52 -13.61
C ASN A 5 5.57 -22.02 -13.33
N PRO A 6 6.65 -21.23 -13.18
CA PRO A 6 6.53 -19.82 -12.91
C PRO A 6 5.78 -19.05 -14.00
N ASN A 7 5.77 -19.55 -15.23
CA ASN A 7 5.11 -18.93 -16.39
C ASN A 7 3.57 -18.95 -16.30
N SER A 8 2.99 -19.61 -15.30
CA SER A 8 1.54 -19.65 -15.05
C SER A 8 1.11 -18.82 -13.84
N LYS A 9 1.96 -17.97 -13.29
CA LYS A 9 1.68 -17.19 -12.08
C LYS A 9 1.52 -15.71 -12.39
N ILE A 10 0.64 -15.06 -11.63
CA ILE A 10 0.56 -13.60 -11.53
C ILE A 10 1.53 -13.16 -10.43
N LEU A 11 2.43 -12.22 -10.74
CA LEU A 11 3.34 -11.67 -9.74
C LEU A 11 2.64 -10.55 -8.96
N LEU A 12 2.53 -10.68 -7.65
CA LEU A 12 2.14 -9.59 -6.74
C LEU A 12 3.39 -8.83 -6.34
N LEU A 13 3.41 -7.51 -6.58
CA LEU A 13 4.47 -6.61 -6.17
C LEU A 13 3.94 -5.62 -5.13
N PRO A 14 4.10 -5.90 -3.83
CA PRO A 14 3.66 -4.99 -2.78
C PRO A 14 4.56 -3.74 -2.71
N LEU A 15 3.93 -2.57 -2.54
CA LEU A 15 4.60 -1.30 -2.29
C LEU A 15 4.14 -0.77 -0.93
N GLY A 16 5.06 -0.63 0.00
CA GLY A 16 4.90 0.08 1.28
C GLY A 16 5.57 1.44 1.23
N ALA A 17 5.94 1.96 2.41
CA ALA A 17 6.79 3.12 2.57
C ALA A 17 7.59 3.02 3.87
N TRP A 18 8.59 3.90 4.01
CA TRP A 18 9.34 4.13 5.24
C TRP A 18 9.26 5.60 5.59
N GLU A 19 8.21 5.98 6.30
CA GLU A 19 7.91 7.39 6.58
C GLU A 19 7.35 7.59 7.98
N GLN A 20 7.39 8.83 8.46
CA GLN A 20 6.78 9.17 9.73
C GLN A 20 5.28 8.84 9.75
N HIS A 21 4.80 8.27 10.83
CA HIS A 21 3.40 7.96 11.11
C HIS A 21 2.98 8.49 12.50
N GLY A 22 3.20 9.79 12.71
CA GLY A 22 2.95 10.40 13.99
C GLY A 22 3.91 9.89 15.09
N PRO A 23 3.65 10.26 16.36
CA PRO A 23 4.50 9.84 17.47
C PRO A 23 4.25 8.39 17.92
N HIS A 24 3.20 7.71 17.42
CA HIS A 24 2.67 6.46 17.99
C HIS A 24 2.79 5.24 17.08
N LEU A 25 2.98 5.40 15.77
CA LEU A 25 3.16 4.30 14.84
C LEU A 25 4.60 4.20 14.34
N PRO A 26 5.07 2.99 13.95
CA PRO A 26 6.41 2.81 13.41
C PRO A 26 6.54 3.35 11.98
N PHE A 27 7.77 3.60 11.53
CA PHE A 27 8.05 4.13 10.19
C PHE A 27 7.64 3.20 9.04
N ASP A 28 7.59 1.90 9.28
CA ASP A 28 7.24 0.86 8.31
C ASP A 28 5.75 0.46 8.36
N THR A 29 4.88 1.33 8.88
CA THR A 29 3.44 1.09 9.02
C THR A 29 2.81 0.64 7.70
N ASP A 30 3.05 1.35 6.60
CA ASP A 30 2.51 1.00 5.28
C ASP A 30 2.97 -0.37 4.80
N THR A 31 4.25 -0.70 5.06
CA THR A 31 4.82 -2.00 4.73
C THR A 31 4.16 -3.11 5.55
N ILE A 32 4.01 -2.91 6.86
CA ILE A 32 3.33 -3.88 7.74
C ILE A 32 1.88 -4.10 7.30
N ILE A 33 1.16 -3.03 6.98
CA ILE A 33 -0.24 -3.11 6.56
C ILE A 33 -0.37 -3.84 5.22
N ILE A 34 0.41 -3.46 4.20
CA ILE A 34 0.26 -4.08 2.89
C ILE A 34 0.68 -5.55 2.88
N ASP A 35 1.72 -5.92 3.63
CA ASP A 35 2.13 -7.31 3.79
C ASP A 35 1.05 -8.14 4.50
N ALA A 36 0.40 -7.57 5.52
CA ALA A 36 -0.71 -8.21 6.21
C ALA A 36 -1.92 -8.37 5.28
N VAL A 37 -2.26 -7.36 4.48
CA VAL A 37 -3.37 -7.42 3.51
C VAL A 37 -3.13 -8.52 2.46
N VAL A 38 -1.95 -8.57 1.84
CA VAL A 38 -1.60 -9.62 0.87
C VAL A 38 -1.65 -11.00 1.51
N THR A 39 -1.07 -11.15 2.70
CA THR A 39 -1.04 -12.42 3.42
C THR A 39 -2.45 -12.88 3.81
N HIS A 40 -3.27 -11.99 4.36
CA HIS A 40 -4.65 -12.28 4.77
C HIS A 40 -5.50 -12.66 3.56
N THR A 41 -5.37 -11.90 2.46
CA THR A 41 -6.04 -12.17 1.19
C THR A 41 -5.77 -13.58 0.68
N LEU A 42 -4.51 -14.00 0.62
CA LEU A 42 -4.15 -15.31 0.04
C LEU A 42 -4.44 -16.49 0.98
N ARG A 43 -4.47 -16.28 2.31
CA ARG A 43 -4.77 -17.35 3.28
C ARG A 43 -6.25 -17.61 3.47
N GLY A 44 -7.10 -16.60 3.33
CA GLY A 44 -8.52 -16.63 3.70
C GLY A 44 -9.49 -16.88 2.56
N THR A 45 -9.02 -17.23 1.34
CA THR A 45 -9.85 -17.17 0.13
C THR A 45 -9.98 -18.49 -0.60
N GLN A 46 -10.99 -18.55 -1.50
CA GLN A 46 -11.13 -19.61 -2.52
C GLN A 46 -10.23 -19.37 -3.75
N LEU A 47 -9.37 -18.33 -3.73
CA LEU A 47 -8.38 -18.14 -4.78
C LEU A 47 -7.33 -19.26 -4.69
N ASP A 48 -6.95 -19.76 -5.84
CA ASP A 48 -5.81 -20.68 -5.90
C ASP A 48 -4.53 -19.90 -5.57
N ALA A 49 -4.03 -20.05 -4.35
CA ALA A 49 -2.83 -19.38 -3.90
C ALA A 49 -1.60 -19.72 -4.77
N ASP A 50 -1.59 -20.89 -5.38
CA ASP A 50 -0.52 -21.33 -6.29
C ASP A 50 -0.51 -20.55 -7.61
N ALA A 51 -1.60 -19.87 -7.96
CA ALA A 51 -1.66 -18.98 -9.12
C ALA A 51 -0.88 -17.67 -8.93
N PHE A 52 -0.41 -17.39 -7.72
CA PHE A 52 0.30 -16.14 -7.40
C PHE A 52 1.74 -16.40 -6.95
N ALA A 53 2.63 -15.50 -7.34
CA ALA A 53 3.96 -15.35 -6.78
C ALA A 53 4.03 -14.00 -6.09
N ILE A 54 4.66 -13.93 -4.90
CA ILE A 54 4.79 -12.67 -4.16
C ILE A 54 6.25 -12.22 -4.22
N ALA A 55 6.50 -11.02 -4.76
CA ALA A 55 7.80 -10.39 -4.69
C ALA A 55 8.07 -9.84 -3.28
N PRO A 56 9.33 -9.65 -2.88
CA PRO A 56 9.65 -8.86 -1.71
C PRO A 56 9.04 -7.46 -1.81
N THR A 57 8.47 -6.97 -0.71
CA THR A 57 7.86 -5.64 -0.66
C THR A 57 8.90 -4.55 -0.86
N ILE A 58 8.58 -3.55 -1.67
CA ILE A 58 9.37 -2.32 -1.76
C ILE A 58 9.01 -1.48 -0.52
N ALA A 59 9.85 -1.55 0.50
CA ALA A 59 9.62 -0.92 1.80
C ALA A 59 10.08 0.55 1.86
N ILE A 60 10.82 1.03 0.88
CA ILE A 60 11.17 2.45 0.73
C ILE A 60 10.66 2.88 -0.63
N SER A 61 9.71 3.80 -0.68
CA SER A 61 9.07 4.26 -1.90
C SER A 61 9.10 5.78 -2.03
N ALA A 62 8.10 6.42 -2.63
CA ALA A 62 8.05 7.87 -2.78
C ALA A 62 7.28 8.49 -1.60
N SER A 63 8.02 9.06 -0.64
CA SER A 63 7.51 9.71 0.57
C SER A 63 8.07 11.13 0.71
N ASP A 64 8.24 11.84 -0.43
CA ASP A 64 8.83 13.18 -0.45
C ASP A 64 8.03 14.20 0.35
N GLU A 65 6.70 14.02 0.45
CA GLU A 65 5.81 14.83 1.26
C GLU A 65 6.11 14.74 2.76
N HIS A 66 6.80 13.69 3.21
CA HIS A 66 7.18 13.48 4.61
C HIS A 66 8.64 13.85 4.93
N VAL A 67 9.42 14.34 3.96
CA VAL A 67 10.85 14.67 4.14
C VAL A 67 11.11 15.70 5.26
N GLY A 68 10.11 16.52 5.63
CA GLY A 68 10.20 17.42 6.78
C GLY A 68 10.31 16.75 8.16
N PHE A 69 10.10 15.42 8.24
CA PHE A 69 10.19 14.65 9.48
C PHE A 69 11.45 13.79 9.50
N PRO A 70 12.33 13.94 10.53
CA PRO A 70 13.52 13.11 10.68
C PRO A 70 13.17 11.62 10.76
N GLY A 71 13.93 10.78 10.06
CA GLY A 71 13.76 9.32 10.04
C GLY A 71 13.01 8.80 8.81
N THR A 72 12.26 9.64 8.10
CA THR A 72 11.66 9.28 6.80
C THR A 72 12.75 9.00 5.75
N LEU A 73 12.58 7.94 4.98
CA LEU A 73 13.41 7.60 3.83
C LEU A 73 12.53 7.59 2.58
N SER A 74 12.83 8.45 1.63
CA SER A 74 12.18 8.49 0.32
C SER A 74 13.19 8.20 -0.77
N MET A 75 12.85 7.35 -1.73
CA MET A 75 13.64 7.24 -2.97
C MET A 75 13.18 8.25 -4.03
N GLY A 76 12.06 8.93 -3.79
CA GLY A 76 11.44 9.86 -4.72
C GLY A 76 10.68 9.20 -5.85
N THR A 77 9.77 9.95 -6.44
CA THR A 77 8.89 9.48 -7.53
C THR A 77 9.68 8.91 -8.71
N GLU A 78 10.74 9.60 -9.15
CA GLU A 78 11.50 9.19 -10.33
C GLU A 78 12.19 7.83 -10.17
N ALA A 79 12.88 7.61 -9.04
CA ALA A 79 13.58 6.35 -8.78
C ALA A 79 12.57 5.21 -8.57
N LEU A 80 11.42 5.47 -7.93
CA LEU A 80 10.35 4.46 -7.78
C LEU A 80 9.82 4.03 -9.16
N VAL A 81 9.53 4.98 -10.06
CA VAL A 81 9.09 4.66 -11.43
C VAL A 81 10.09 3.77 -12.14
N GLN A 82 11.37 4.16 -12.14
CA GLN A 82 12.43 3.38 -12.80
C GLN A 82 12.57 1.97 -12.21
N SER A 83 12.52 1.85 -10.87
CA SER A 83 12.66 0.58 -10.18
C SER A 83 11.50 -0.36 -10.47
N VAL A 84 10.25 0.11 -10.36
CA VAL A 84 9.06 -0.72 -10.59
C VAL A 84 8.97 -1.14 -12.05
N VAL A 85 9.22 -0.25 -13.01
CA VAL A 85 9.23 -0.60 -14.44
C VAL A 85 10.32 -1.63 -14.75
N ALA A 86 11.53 -1.49 -14.16
CA ALA A 86 12.59 -2.49 -14.32
C ALA A 86 12.21 -3.86 -13.76
N ILE A 87 11.56 -3.90 -12.59
CA ILE A 87 11.04 -5.14 -11.99
C ILE A 87 9.99 -5.77 -12.91
N CYS A 88 9.03 -4.99 -13.41
CA CYS A 88 7.99 -5.48 -14.32
C CYS A 88 8.58 -6.06 -15.62
N ARG A 89 9.62 -5.43 -16.19
CA ARG A 89 10.34 -5.97 -17.34
C ARG A 89 11.01 -7.31 -17.02
N SER A 90 11.63 -7.44 -15.86
CA SER A 90 12.30 -8.68 -15.44
C SER A 90 11.31 -9.80 -15.11
N ALA A 91 10.05 -9.44 -14.81
CA ALA A 91 8.97 -10.39 -14.53
C ALA A 91 8.27 -10.93 -15.79
N SER A 92 8.88 -10.85 -16.96
CA SER A 92 8.35 -11.35 -18.25
C SER A 92 8.05 -12.86 -18.26
N TRP A 93 8.53 -13.60 -17.28
CA TRP A 93 8.19 -15.00 -17.03
C TRP A 93 6.78 -15.18 -16.43
N SER A 94 6.19 -14.16 -15.84
CA SER A 94 4.85 -14.21 -15.23
C SER A 94 3.75 -13.91 -16.24
N LEU A 95 2.52 -14.23 -15.90
CA LEU A 95 1.34 -13.86 -16.70
C LEU A 95 1.12 -12.34 -16.74
N GLY A 96 1.66 -11.64 -15.76
CA GLY A 96 1.60 -10.20 -15.59
C GLY A 96 1.91 -9.82 -14.14
N VAL A 97 2.02 -8.52 -13.87
CA VAL A 97 2.35 -7.99 -12.55
C VAL A 97 1.15 -7.24 -11.97
N CYS A 98 0.69 -7.63 -10.79
CA CYS A 98 -0.24 -6.85 -9.99
C CYS A 98 0.55 -6.05 -8.95
N ILE A 99 0.61 -4.73 -9.12
CA ILE A 99 1.20 -3.80 -8.17
C ILE A 99 0.17 -3.57 -7.07
N VAL A 100 0.53 -3.89 -5.81
CA VAL A 100 -0.36 -3.82 -4.65
C VAL A 100 0.13 -2.70 -3.75
N ASN A 101 -0.48 -1.52 -3.87
CA ASN A 101 0.01 -0.30 -3.24
C ASN A 101 -0.62 -0.05 -1.87
N GLY A 102 0.22 0.10 -0.85
CA GLY A 102 -0.15 0.42 0.53
C GLY A 102 0.05 1.89 0.92
N HIS A 103 0.63 2.73 0.04
CA HIS A 103 1.03 4.10 0.39
C HIS A 103 0.43 5.14 -0.56
N GLY A 104 -0.25 6.14 0.01
CA GLY A 104 -0.92 7.20 -0.77
C GLY A 104 0.03 8.10 -1.57
N GLY A 105 1.22 8.39 -1.04
CA GLY A 105 2.26 9.22 -1.67
C GLY A 105 2.78 8.66 -3.00
N ASN A 106 2.57 7.36 -3.25
CA ASN A 106 2.95 6.73 -4.51
C ASN A 106 2.06 7.11 -5.70
N ALA A 107 0.97 7.87 -5.52
CA ALA A 107 -0.04 8.10 -6.56
C ALA A 107 0.53 8.65 -7.87
N ASP A 108 1.40 9.66 -7.81
CA ASP A 108 2.02 10.25 -9.00
C ASP A 108 3.00 9.26 -9.68
N ALA A 109 3.74 8.49 -8.89
CA ALA A 109 4.60 7.44 -9.41
C ALA A 109 3.79 6.35 -10.12
N LEU A 110 2.68 5.88 -9.53
CA LEU A 110 1.81 4.86 -10.10
C LEU A 110 1.20 5.29 -11.42
N ALA A 111 0.79 6.55 -11.56
CA ALA A 111 0.29 7.09 -12.82
C ALA A 111 1.36 7.04 -13.93
N ARG A 112 2.62 7.37 -13.61
CA ARG A 112 3.75 7.33 -14.54
C ARG A 112 4.17 5.89 -14.85
N ILE A 113 4.18 4.98 -13.86
CA ILE A 113 4.41 3.55 -14.04
C ILE A 113 3.37 2.97 -15.00
N SER A 114 2.08 3.26 -14.79
CA SER A 114 0.99 2.84 -15.65
C SER A 114 1.22 3.28 -17.11
N SER A 115 1.59 4.54 -17.33
CA SER A 115 1.89 5.06 -18.66
C SER A 115 3.06 4.33 -19.33
N ALA A 116 4.16 4.10 -18.59
CA ALA A 116 5.34 3.42 -19.09
C ALA A 116 5.07 1.95 -19.45
N LEU A 117 4.41 1.21 -18.55
CA LEU A 117 4.08 -0.21 -18.78
C LEU A 117 3.09 -0.40 -19.94
N THR A 118 2.13 0.52 -20.09
CA THR A 118 1.22 0.53 -21.24
C THR A 118 1.97 0.75 -22.54
N HIS A 119 2.87 1.73 -22.57
CA HIS A 119 3.71 2.02 -23.76
C HIS A 119 4.56 0.80 -24.16
N GLU A 120 5.11 0.11 -23.18
CA GLU A 120 5.94 -1.09 -23.38
C GLU A 120 5.14 -2.38 -23.60
N LYS A 121 3.81 -2.30 -23.55
CA LYS A 121 2.91 -3.46 -23.68
C LYS A 121 3.17 -4.57 -22.66
N ILE A 122 3.65 -4.20 -21.47
CA ILE A 122 3.80 -5.12 -20.35
C ILE A 122 2.43 -5.29 -19.70
N ARG A 123 2.02 -6.53 -19.44
CA ARG A 123 0.75 -6.83 -18.76
C ARG A 123 0.88 -6.51 -17.28
N TYR A 124 0.05 -5.59 -16.79
CA TYR A 124 0.05 -5.16 -15.41
C TYR A 124 -1.35 -4.80 -14.92
N SER A 125 -1.50 -4.73 -13.63
CA SER A 125 -2.63 -4.12 -12.94
C SER A 125 -2.14 -3.38 -11.71
N ILE A 126 -2.89 -2.38 -11.25
CA ILE A 126 -2.59 -1.63 -10.02
C ILE A 126 -3.80 -1.71 -9.11
N TRP A 127 -3.58 -2.12 -7.87
CA TRP A 127 -4.54 -2.02 -6.79
C TRP A 127 -3.93 -1.18 -5.67
N SER A 128 -4.73 -0.31 -5.07
CA SER A 128 -4.35 0.49 -3.90
C SER A 128 -5.35 0.28 -2.79
N LEU A 129 -4.92 0.48 -1.54
CA LEU A 129 -5.82 0.46 -0.39
C LEU A 129 -7.02 1.37 -0.67
N PRO A 130 -8.25 0.84 -0.63
CA PRO A 130 -9.43 1.65 -0.89
C PRO A 130 -9.72 2.60 0.27
N SER A 131 -10.05 3.85 -0.04
CA SER A 131 -10.69 4.72 0.93
C SER A 131 -12.16 4.31 1.11
N TYR A 132 -12.72 4.62 2.28
CA TYR A 132 -14.12 4.38 2.61
C TYR A 132 -14.68 5.58 3.39
N ASP A 133 -16.01 5.65 3.51
CA ASP A 133 -16.64 6.75 4.25
C ASP A 133 -16.22 6.75 5.71
N GLY A 134 -15.63 7.86 6.17
CA GLY A 134 -15.06 8.02 7.50
C GLY A 134 -13.59 7.62 7.62
N SER A 135 -12.91 7.15 6.54
CA SER A 135 -11.46 6.95 6.58
C SER A 135 -10.74 8.30 6.66
N ASP A 136 -9.69 8.36 7.46
CA ASP A 136 -8.76 9.48 7.52
C ASP A 136 -7.54 9.26 6.61
N MET A 137 -6.64 10.24 6.57
CA MET A 137 -5.64 10.28 5.50
C MET A 137 -4.32 9.60 5.85
N HIS A 138 -3.81 9.78 7.11
CA HIS A 138 -2.48 9.32 7.47
C HIS A 138 -2.31 9.26 8.98
N ALA A 139 -1.80 8.16 9.49
CA ALA A 139 -1.52 7.91 10.91
C ALA A 139 -2.72 8.19 11.84
N GLY A 140 -3.93 8.21 11.32
CA GLY A 140 -5.15 8.54 12.05
C GLY A 140 -5.87 7.30 12.58
N HIS A 141 -7.20 7.39 12.68
CA HIS A 141 -8.05 6.32 13.22
C HIS A 141 -7.93 5.02 12.44
N THR A 142 -7.89 5.10 11.11
CA THR A 142 -7.87 3.94 10.22
C THR A 142 -6.62 3.09 10.41
N GLU A 143 -5.44 3.69 10.16
CA GLU A 143 -4.17 2.96 10.23
C GLU A 143 -3.83 2.55 11.66
N THR A 144 -4.11 3.41 12.65
CA THR A 144 -3.90 3.06 14.06
C THR A 144 -4.75 1.87 14.45
N SER A 145 -6.03 1.80 14.01
CA SER A 145 -6.89 0.66 14.29
C SER A 145 -6.37 -0.62 13.64
N VAL A 146 -5.94 -0.54 12.38
CA VAL A 146 -5.34 -1.68 11.68
C VAL A 146 -4.10 -2.17 12.42
N MET A 147 -3.18 -1.26 12.80
CA MET A 147 -1.96 -1.62 13.53
C MET A 147 -2.24 -2.20 14.91
N LEU A 148 -3.24 -1.70 15.63
CA LEU A 148 -3.70 -2.29 16.89
C LEU A 148 -4.20 -3.72 16.72
N HIS A 149 -4.72 -4.08 15.54
CA HIS A 149 -5.16 -5.43 15.23
C HIS A 149 -4.00 -6.35 14.81
N ILE A 150 -3.18 -5.92 13.83
CA ILE A 150 -2.19 -6.80 13.21
C ILE A 150 -0.81 -6.80 13.90
N ALA A 151 -0.45 -5.70 14.54
CA ALA A 151 0.87 -5.51 15.16
C ALA A 151 0.80 -4.66 16.45
N PRO A 152 -0.05 -5.02 17.45
CA PRO A 152 -0.31 -4.16 18.61
C PRO A 152 0.95 -3.82 19.41
N GLY A 153 1.96 -4.69 19.41
CA GLY A 153 3.23 -4.48 20.11
C GLY A 153 4.10 -3.36 19.51
N THR A 154 3.79 -2.86 18.33
CA THR A 154 4.51 -1.76 17.67
C THR A 154 3.85 -0.40 17.87
N VAL A 155 2.61 -0.37 18.37
CA VAL A 155 1.85 0.86 18.60
C VAL A 155 2.19 1.42 19.98
N GLN A 156 2.69 2.64 20.04
CA GLN A 156 2.96 3.37 21.29
C GLN A 156 1.68 4.07 21.76
N THR A 157 0.81 3.33 22.43
CA THR A 157 -0.55 3.80 22.80
C THR A 157 -0.56 5.00 23.74
N ASP A 158 0.47 5.16 24.55
CA ASP A 158 0.69 6.30 25.45
C ASP A 158 1.11 7.59 24.69
N ARG A 159 1.42 7.48 23.41
CA ARG A 159 1.83 8.59 22.54
C ARG A 159 0.81 8.90 21.45
N ILE A 160 -0.39 8.32 21.53
CA ILE A 160 -1.47 8.63 20.59
C ILE A 160 -1.92 10.08 20.81
N GLU A 161 -1.81 10.88 19.75
CA GLU A 161 -2.19 12.29 19.74
C GLU A 161 -3.02 12.61 18.49
N ARG A 162 -4.06 13.43 18.67
CA ARG A 162 -4.84 13.95 17.56
C ARG A 162 -3.98 14.84 16.66
N GLY A 163 -4.10 14.65 15.35
CA GLY A 163 -3.48 15.48 14.34
C GLY A 163 -4.44 16.50 13.71
N THR A 164 -4.10 16.89 12.48
CA THR A 164 -4.93 17.80 11.70
C THR A 164 -6.11 17.03 11.09
N VAL A 165 -7.31 17.55 11.32
CA VAL A 165 -8.56 17.03 10.76
C VAL A 165 -9.18 18.12 9.88
N GLY A 166 -9.64 17.76 8.68
CA GLY A 166 -10.21 18.71 7.75
C GLY A 166 -10.69 18.05 6.45
N ASP A 167 -11.09 18.86 5.49
CA ASP A 167 -11.44 18.40 4.16
C ASP A 167 -10.20 17.82 3.46
N ALA A 168 -10.28 16.55 3.04
CA ALA A 168 -9.16 15.83 2.47
C ALA A 168 -8.61 16.52 1.20
N SER A 169 -9.46 17.07 0.35
CA SER A 169 -9.04 17.72 -0.90
C SER A 169 -8.25 19.01 -0.63
N ALA A 170 -8.68 19.76 0.36
CA ALA A 170 -7.99 20.99 0.82
C ALA A 170 -6.64 20.64 1.44
N LEU A 171 -6.58 19.60 2.28
CA LEU A 171 -5.34 19.11 2.90
C LEU A 171 -4.34 18.61 1.85
N VAL A 172 -4.78 17.80 0.88
CA VAL A 172 -3.92 17.33 -0.24
C VAL A 172 -3.35 18.52 -1.04
N THR A 173 -4.18 19.52 -1.33
CA THR A 173 -3.73 20.72 -2.05
C THR A 173 -2.63 21.46 -1.28
N GLN A 174 -2.79 21.59 0.04
CA GLN A 174 -1.81 22.25 0.89
C GLN A 174 -0.53 21.41 1.02
N MET A 175 -0.64 20.09 1.20
CA MET A 175 0.51 19.16 1.28
C MET A 175 1.39 19.21 0.04
N ARG A 176 0.82 19.37 -1.16
CA ARG A 176 1.59 19.50 -2.40
C ARG A 176 2.56 20.67 -2.41
N THR A 177 2.29 21.71 -1.64
CA THR A 177 3.12 22.93 -1.58
C THR A 177 4.02 23.00 -0.35
N SER A 178 3.60 22.41 0.77
CA SER A 178 4.27 22.57 2.06
C SER A 178 4.69 21.25 2.74
N GLY A 179 4.43 20.11 2.08
CA GLY A 179 4.59 18.81 2.70
C GLY A 179 3.64 18.58 3.88
N VAL A 180 3.72 17.40 4.47
CA VAL A 180 2.93 17.04 5.66
C VAL A 180 3.28 17.92 6.85
N ALA A 181 4.55 18.27 7.04
CA ALA A 181 4.99 19.16 8.13
C ALA A 181 4.37 20.57 8.10
N GLY A 182 4.00 21.04 6.90
CA GLY A 182 3.30 22.34 6.74
C GLY A 182 1.81 22.27 7.05
N VAL A 183 1.25 21.06 7.20
CA VAL A 183 -0.18 20.82 7.45
C VAL A 183 -0.40 20.28 8.87
N SER A 184 0.48 19.42 9.35
CA SER A 184 0.38 18.78 10.66
C SER A 184 1.75 18.79 11.37
N ALA A 185 1.80 19.39 12.54
CA ALA A 185 3.04 19.50 13.31
C ALA A 185 3.53 18.15 13.87
N ASN A 186 2.61 17.23 14.19
CA ASN A 186 2.93 15.88 14.66
C ASN A 186 2.89 14.82 13.55
N GLY A 187 2.59 15.23 12.32
CA GLY A 187 2.55 14.36 11.16
C GLY A 187 1.27 13.55 10.99
N VAL A 188 0.33 13.61 11.94
CA VAL A 188 -0.95 12.89 11.87
C VAL A 188 -1.97 13.71 11.08
N LEU A 189 -2.63 13.07 10.10
CA LEU A 189 -3.72 13.66 9.32
C LEU A 189 -5.01 12.87 9.60
N GLY A 190 -5.54 13.06 10.80
CA GLY A 190 -6.69 12.34 11.34
C GLY A 190 -6.77 12.42 12.85
N ASP A 191 -7.62 11.58 13.44
CA ASP A 191 -7.80 11.47 14.90
C ASP A 191 -7.68 10.02 15.38
N PRO A 192 -6.48 9.56 15.79
CA PRO A 192 -6.27 8.20 16.24
C PRO A 192 -6.75 7.91 17.68
N THR A 193 -7.24 8.93 18.41
CA THR A 193 -7.55 8.82 19.85
C THR A 193 -8.68 7.84 20.15
N THR A 194 -9.52 7.52 19.18
CA THR A 194 -10.63 6.55 19.29
C THR A 194 -10.38 5.25 18.53
N ALA A 195 -9.15 5.03 18.05
CA ALA A 195 -8.79 3.84 17.30
C ALA A 195 -8.94 2.56 18.16
N THR A 196 -9.45 1.50 17.54
CA THR A 196 -9.64 0.21 18.21
C THR A 196 -9.24 -0.97 17.33
N SER A 197 -8.83 -2.07 17.96
CA SER A 197 -8.54 -3.32 17.24
C SER A 197 -9.76 -3.88 16.50
N GLU A 198 -10.97 -3.72 17.06
CA GLU A 198 -12.23 -4.15 16.45
C GLU A 198 -12.49 -3.42 15.13
N HIS A 199 -12.23 -2.11 15.10
CA HIS A 199 -12.29 -1.34 13.86
C HIS A 199 -11.21 -1.80 12.87
N GLY A 200 -10.01 -2.09 13.37
CA GLY A 200 -8.91 -2.65 12.58
C GLY A 200 -9.28 -3.96 11.88
N ILE A 201 -10.00 -4.87 12.58
CA ILE A 201 -10.54 -6.11 11.97
C ILE A 201 -11.48 -5.76 10.81
N ALA A 202 -12.40 -4.82 11.01
CA ALA A 202 -13.37 -4.44 9.98
C ALA A 202 -12.67 -3.85 8.73
N VAL A 203 -11.68 -2.98 8.93
CA VAL A 203 -10.88 -2.39 7.85
C VAL A 203 -10.05 -3.45 7.12
N MET A 204 -9.39 -4.35 7.83
CA MET A 204 -8.64 -5.46 7.23
C MET A 204 -9.52 -6.37 6.38
N ASN A 205 -10.74 -6.66 6.83
CA ASN A 205 -11.71 -7.43 6.06
C ASN A 205 -12.14 -6.68 4.78
N LEU A 206 -12.35 -5.36 4.86
CA LEU A 206 -12.66 -4.52 3.71
C LEU A 206 -11.52 -4.52 2.69
N TYR A 207 -10.29 -4.31 3.12
CA TYR A 207 -9.10 -4.30 2.26
C TYR A 207 -8.90 -5.65 1.57
N SER A 208 -9.00 -6.74 2.35
CA SER A 208 -8.86 -8.09 1.82
C SER A 208 -9.98 -8.44 0.84
N ALA A 209 -11.23 -8.11 1.14
CA ALA A 209 -12.35 -8.35 0.21
C ALA A 209 -12.16 -7.61 -1.11
N SER A 210 -11.69 -6.36 -1.05
CA SER A 210 -11.37 -5.56 -2.24
C SER A 210 -10.25 -6.20 -3.07
N LEU A 211 -9.15 -6.61 -2.43
CA LEU A 211 -8.03 -7.25 -3.13
C LEU A 211 -8.43 -8.62 -3.69
N ILE A 212 -9.23 -9.43 -2.96
CA ILE A 212 -9.78 -10.70 -3.46
C ILE A 212 -10.57 -10.48 -4.76
N ALA A 213 -11.49 -9.53 -4.77
CA ALA A 213 -12.29 -9.24 -5.96
C ALA A 213 -11.42 -8.82 -7.15
N HIS A 214 -10.40 -8.00 -6.89
CA HIS A 214 -9.43 -7.58 -7.91
C HIS A 214 -8.63 -8.76 -8.46
N LEU A 215 -8.06 -9.59 -7.60
CA LEU A 215 -7.27 -10.77 -8.00
C LEU A 215 -8.12 -11.84 -8.70
N ALA A 216 -9.38 -12.02 -8.30
CA ALA A 216 -10.30 -12.93 -8.98
C ALA A 216 -10.55 -12.49 -10.43
N THR A 217 -10.71 -11.19 -10.67
CA THR A 217 -10.84 -10.63 -12.03
C THR A 217 -9.59 -10.90 -12.84
N LEU A 218 -8.39 -10.60 -12.30
CA LEU A 218 -7.12 -10.85 -12.99
C LEU A 218 -6.93 -12.33 -13.31
N SER A 219 -7.22 -13.22 -12.36
CA SER A 219 -7.11 -14.66 -12.57
C SER A 219 -8.03 -15.13 -13.69
N ASN A 220 -9.27 -14.65 -13.74
CA ASN A 220 -10.20 -14.99 -14.79
C ASN A 220 -9.76 -14.52 -16.19
N ASP A 221 -9.16 -13.35 -16.27
CA ASP A 221 -8.78 -12.75 -17.54
C ASP A 221 -7.42 -13.28 -18.03
N TRP A 222 -6.42 -13.34 -17.13
CA TRP A 222 -5.03 -13.64 -17.52
C TRP A 222 -4.74 -15.14 -17.63
N LEU A 223 -5.42 -15.99 -16.83
CA LEU A 223 -5.25 -17.45 -16.93
C LEU A 223 -5.97 -18.04 -18.16
N LYS A 224 -7.07 -17.43 -18.64
CA LYS A 224 -7.76 -17.88 -19.86
C LYS A 224 -6.96 -17.58 -21.13
N ASP A 225 -6.25 -16.47 -21.17
CA ASP A 225 -5.42 -16.09 -22.32
C ASP A 225 -4.18 -16.99 -22.50
N SER A 226 -3.85 -17.83 -21.51
CA SER A 226 -2.67 -18.71 -21.51
C SER A 226 -2.99 -20.16 -21.89
N GLN A 227 -4.26 -20.47 -22.18
CA GLN A 227 -4.73 -21.78 -22.69
C GLN A 227 -4.91 -21.76 -24.21
#